data_7ab86b041b593b3b1543ef2c1a77a57a
#
_entry.id   7ab86b041b593b3b1543ef2c1a77a57a
#
_cell.length_a   1.000
_cell.length_b   1.000
_cell.length_c   1.000
_cell.angle_alpha   90.00
_cell.angle_beta   90.00
_cell.angle_gamma   90.00
#
_symmetry.space_group_name_H-M   'P 1'
#
loop_
_entity.id
_entity.type
_entity.pdbx_description
1 polymer ?
#
loop_
_entity_poly.entity_id
_entity_poly.type
_entity_poly.pdbx_seq_one_letter_code
_entity_poly.pdbx_strand_id
1 'polypeptide(L)'
;MLDIEGTVLPISYVKAEMFPYARRRFRTYLLENYEKEEVQTQLGALREQHQQLQLVGASCPAADEGATLSHALELEEASRDRDHALSAKRLIVGCAVKYLEALTDADVKSTALKEIQGSIWHEGFLEGELRAPLFADVPGALARWTRLGIKVFIYSSGSKRAQIDLFAHTNVGDLSEHISGYFDTTSGAKVSAEERKSFFLEV
;
A
#
# COMPACT_ATOMS: atom_id res chain seq x y z
N MET A 1 -4.76 19.93 10.39
CA MET A 1 -4.59 18.52 9.97
C MET A 1 -5.76 18.16 9.08
N LEU A 2 -5.50 17.49 7.94
CA LEU A 2 -6.51 17.07 6.96
C LEU A 2 -6.50 15.55 6.83
N ASP A 3 -7.68 14.97 6.62
CA ASP A 3 -7.83 13.61 6.10
C ASP A 3 -7.72 13.62 4.58
N ILE A 4 -7.55 12.47 3.94
CA ILE A 4 -7.50 12.36 2.48
C ILE A 4 -8.86 12.00 1.91
N GLU A 5 -9.37 10.82 2.27
CA GLU A 5 -10.58 10.25 1.68
C GLU A 5 -11.84 11.03 2.07
N GLY A 6 -12.53 11.61 1.08
CA GLY A 6 -13.73 12.43 1.30
C GLY A 6 -13.43 13.85 1.79
N THR A 7 -12.16 14.22 1.98
CA THR A 7 -11.74 15.57 2.40
C THR A 7 -10.89 16.26 1.34
N VAL A 8 -9.88 15.56 0.81
CA VAL A 8 -8.97 16.08 -0.21
C VAL A 8 -9.33 15.55 -1.59
N LEU A 9 -9.78 14.29 -1.66
CA LEU A 9 -10.21 13.64 -2.88
C LEU A 9 -11.43 12.72 -2.64
N PRO A 10 -12.16 12.34 -3.71
CA PRO A 10 -13.30 11.43 -3.59
C PRO A 10 -12.90 10.04 -3.06
N ILE A 11 -13.67 9.51 -2.11
CA ILE A 11 -13.51 8.12 -1.62
C ILE A 11 -13.58 7.10 -2.77
N SER A 12 -14.38 7.40 -3.80
CA SER A 12 -14.53 6.56 -4.98
C SER A 12 -13.21 6.35 -5.74
N TYR A 13 -12.30 7.32 -5.74
CA TYR A 13 -11.00 7.18 -6.39
C TYR A 13 -10.18 6.03 -5.81
N VAL A 14 -10.09 5.97 -4.49
CA VAL A 14 -9.34 4.90 -3.81
C VAL A 14 -9.99 3.54 -4.11
N LYS A 15 -11.32 3.44 -3.97
CA LYS A 15 -12.06 2.19 -4.12
C LYS A 15 -12.20 1.72 -5.57
N ALA A 16 -12.47 2.64 -6.51
CA ALA A 16 -12.80 2.31 -7.89
C ALA A 16 -11.60 2.39 -8.84
N GLU A 17 -10.51 3.05 -8.46
CA GLU A 17 -9.33 3.20 -9.29
C GLU A 17 -8.07 2.59 -8.66
N MET A 18 -7.66 3.02 -7.47
CA MET A 18 -6.39 2.59 -6.88
C MET A 18 -6.36 1.09 -6.53
N PHE A 19 -7.35 0.57 -5.82
CA PHE A 19 -7.40 -0.87 -5.50
C PHE A 19 -7.53 -1.76 -6.74
N PRO A 20 -8.43 -1.49 -7.70
CA PRO A 20 -8.48 -2.25 -8.95
C PRO A 20 -7.20 -2.13 -9.79
N TYR A 21 -6.53 -0.97 -9.77
CA TYR A 21 -5.23 -0.80 -10.42
C TYR A 21 -4.19 -1.75 -9.84
N ALA A 22 -3.99 -1.76 -8.51
CA ALA A 22 -3.04 -2.65 -7.86
C ALA A 22 -3.36 -4.12 -8.15
N ARG A 23 -4.65 -4.53 -8.09
CA ARG A 23 -5.09 -5.89 -8.37
C ARG A 23 -4.68 -6.35 -9.78
N ARG A 24 -4.88 -5.52 -10.79
CA ARG A 24 -4.50 -5.84 -12.18
C ARG A 24 -2.98 -5.96 -12.35
N ARG A 25 -2.21 -5.23 -11.55
CA ARG A 25 -0.74 -5.14 -11.64
C ARG A 25 -0.02 -6.15 -10.75
N PHE A 26 -0.67 -6.87 -9.84
CA PHE A 26 -0.03 -7.85 -8.94
C PHE A 26 0.93 -8.79 -9.68
N ARG A 27 0.44 -9.44 -10.73
CA ARG A 27 1.25 -10.41 -11.48
C ARG A 27 2.44 -9.75 -12.18
N THR A 28 2.21 -8.67 -12.90
CA THR A 28 3.23 -7.94 -13.65
C THR A 28 4.30 -7.42 -12.71
N TYR A 29 3.89 -6.71 -11.65
CA TYR A 29 4.79 -6.18 -10.63
C TYR A 29 5.68 -7.27 -10.02
N LEU A 30 5.11 -8.37 -9.56
CA LEU A 30 5.86 -9.45 -8.94
C LEU A 30 6.80 -10.15 -9.92
N LEU A 31 6.42 -10.32 -11.19
CA LEU A 31 7.29 -10.94 -12.21
C LEU A 31 8.46 -10.03 -12.59
N GLU A 32 8.21 -8.75 -12.83
CA GLU A 32 9.23 -7.79 -13.28
C GLU A 32 10.23 -7.45 -12.19
N ASN A 33 9.76 -7.43 -10.94
CA ASN A 33 10.57 -7.04 -9.79
C ASN A 33 11.01 -8.22 -8.90
N TYR A 34 10.81 -9.47 -9.34
CA TYR A 34 11.02 -10.69 -8.53
C TYR A 34 12.38 -10.73 -7.84
N GLU A 35 13.44 -10.37 -8.56
CA GLU A 35 14.82 -10.43 -8.06
C GLU A 35 15.17 -9.26 -7.10
N LYS A 36 14.26 -8.28 -6.93
CA LYS A 36 14.50 -7.18 -6.01
C LYS A 36 14.31 -7.65 -4.56
N GLU A 37 15.22 -7.25 -3.69
CA GLU A 37 15.15 -7.54 -2.25
C GLU A 37 13.80 -7.12 -1.62
N GLU A 38 13.24 -5.99 -2.08
CA GLU A 38 11.94 -5.51 -1.65
C GLU A 38 10.84 -6.55 -1.91
N VAL A 39 10.80 -7.14 -3.11
CA VAL A 39 9.76 -8.14 -3.47
C VAL A 39 9.99 -9.45 -2.72
N GLN A 40 11.23 -9.88 -2.55
CA GLN A 40 11.55 -11.07 -1.75
C GLN A 40 11.11 -10.88 -0.29
N THR A 41 11.35 -9.71 0.28
CA THR A 41 10.88 -9.35 1.62
C THR A 41 9.34 -9.36 1.71
N GLN A 42 8.65 -8.80 0.71
CA GLN A 42 7.20 -8.78 0.64
C GLN A 42 6.59 -10.19 0.53
N LEU A 43 7.19 -11.07 -0.27
CA LEU A 43 6.77 -12.48 -0.39
C LEU A 43 7.00 -13.23 0.92
N GLY A 44 8.15 -13.00 1.59
CA GLY A 44 8.44 -13.54 2.93
C GLY A 44 7.41 -13.10 3.96
N ALA A 45 7.05 -11.81 3.98
CA ALA A 45 6.05 -11.26 4.88
C ALA A 45 4.63 -11.85 4.66
N LEU A 46 4.26 -12.13 3.40
CA LEU A 46 3.01 -12.85 3.09
C LEU A 46 3.00 -14.25 3.69
N ARG A 47 4.12 -14.98 3.58
CA ARG A 47 4.29 -16.32 4.16
C ARG A 47 4.19 -16.29 5.68
N GLU A 48 4.93 -15.40 6.32
CA GLU A 48 4.91 -15.25 7.78
C GLU A 48 3.51 -14.90 8.30
N GLN A 49 2.83 -13.99 7.65
CA GLN A 49 1.45 -13.64 8.00
C GLN A 49 0.52 -14.84 7.92
N HIS A 50 0.63 -15.65 6.87
CA HIS A 50 -0.16 -16.87 6.74
C HIS A 50 0.11 -17.85 7.89
N GLN A 51 1.38 -18.09 8.23
CA GLN A 51 1.79 -18.96 9.33
C GLN A 51 1.25 -18.45 10.68
N GLN A 52 1.32 -17.15 10.94
CA GLN A 52 0.79 -16.56 12.17
C GLN A 52 -0.72 -16.74 12.29
N LEU A 53 -1.47 -16.55 11.20
CA LEU A 53 -2.93 -16.75 11.21
C LEU A 53 -3.30 -18.20 11.52
N GLN A 54 -2.53 -19.18 11.02
CA GLN A 54 -2.73 -20.59 11.36
C GLN A 54 -2.45 -20.88 12.83
N LEU A 55 -1.37 -20.34 13.41
CA LEU A 55 -0.99 -20.57 14.80
C LEU A 55 -2.03 -20.06 15.81
N VAL A 56 -2.70 -18.96 15.50
CA VAL A 56 -3.75 -18.40 16.38
C VAL A 56 -5.13 -18.98 16.11
N GLY A 57 -5.25 -19.96 15.21
CA GLY A 57 -6.53 -20.57 14.85
C GLY A 57 -7.53 -19.60 14.21
N ALA A 58 -7.05 -18.49 13.67
CA ALA A 58 -7.89 -17.52 13.00
C ALA A 58 -8.38 -18.07 11.66
N SER A 59 -9.70 -18.06 11.46
CA SER A 59 -10.28 -18.36 10.14
C SER A 59 -9.85 -17.28 9.17
N CYS A 60 -8.96 -17.63 8.24
CA CYS A 60 -8.55 -16.75 7.13
C CYS A 60 -9.26 -17.25 5.86
N PRO A 61 -10.07 -16.42 5.19
CA PRO A 61 -10.72 -16.80 3.93
C PRO A 61 -9.74 -17.16 2.81
N ALA A 62 -8.47 -16.78 2.93
CA ALA A 62 -7.39 -17.05 1.98
C ALA A 62 -6.42 -18.14 2.49
N ALA A 63 -6.82 -19.00 3.41
CA ALA A 63 -5.93 -19.98 4.05
C ALA A 63 -5.31 -20.97 3.06
N ASP A 64 -6.12 -21.48 2.12
CA ASP A 64 -5.65 -22.46 1.13
C ASP A 64 -4.63 -21.86 0.15
N GLU A 65 -4.86 -20.61 -0.30
CA GLU A 65 -3.94 -19.87 -1.17
C GLU A 65 -2.63 -19.54 -0.45
N GLY A 66 -2.71 -19.17 0.82
CA GLY A 66 -1.52 -18.92 1.63
C GLY A 66 -0.69 -20.17 1.89
N ALA A 67 -1.33 -21.32 2.14
CA ALA A 67 -0.65 -22.61 2.27
C ALA A 67 0.05 -23.01 0.97
N THR A 68 -0.59 -22.79 -0.17
CA THR A 68 0.00 -23.05 -1.49
C THR A 68 1.21 -22.16 -1.77
N LEU A 69 1.15 -20.88 -1.40
CA LEU A 69 2.29 -19.95 -1.51
C LEU A 69 3.45 -20.38 -0.62
N SER A 70 3.19 -20.72 0.63
CA SER A 70 4.21 -21.17 1.58
C SER A 70 4.96 -22.41 1.06
N HIS A 71 4.24 -23.40 0.55
CA HIS A 71 4.83 -24.59 -0.03
C HIS A 71 5.65 -24.30 -1.30
N ALA A 72 5.18 -23.40 -2.17
CA ALA A 72 5.91 -23.00 -3.37
C ALA A 72 7.25 -22.30 -3.04
N LEU A 73 7.29 -21.46 -2.00
CA LEU A 73 8.52 -20.82 -1.53
C LEU A 73 9.49 -21.82 -0.92
N GLU A 74 9.02 -22.82 -0.17
CA GLU A 74 9.85 -23.89 0.38
C GLU A 74 10.50 -24.75 -0.73
N LEU A 75 9.77 -25.03 -1.81
CA LEU A 75 10.29 -25.77 -2.96
C LEU A 75 11.38 -24.98 -3.71
N GLU A 76 11.24 -23.66 -3.82
CA GLU A 76 12.26 -22.80 -4.43
C GLU A 76 13.55 -22.79 -3.59
N GLU A 77 13.44 -22.59 -2.27
CA GLU A 77 14.59 -22.62 -1.35
C GLU A 77 15.38 -23.95 -1.42
N ALA A 78 14.69 -25.06 -1.71
CA ALA A 78 15.29 -26.39 -1.84
C ALA A 78 15.92 -26.64 -3.22
N SER A 79 15.57 -25.86 -4.26
CA SER A 79 16.00 -26.08 -5.65
C SER A 79 17.30 -25.34 -5.96
N ARG A 80 18.31 -26.09 -6.52
CA ARG A 80 19.60 -25.53 -6.93
C ARG A 80 19.77 -25.44 -8.46
N ASP A 81 18.76 -25.81 -9.23
CA ASP A 81 18.84 -25.94 -10.69
C ASP A 81 18.21 -24.71 -11.39
N ARG A 82 18.96 -24.12 -12.35
CA ARG A 82 18.53 -22.89 -13.08
C ARG A 82 17.32 -23.09 -13.98
N ASP A 83 17.14 -24.27 -14.56
CA ASP A 83 16.00 -24.56 -15.43
C ASP A 83 14.70 -24.68 -14.61
N HIS A 84 14.80 -25.09 -13.35
CA HIS A 84 13.71 -25.10 -12.41
C HIS A 84 13.40 -23.71 -11.84
N ALA A 85 14.38 -22.80 -11.76
CA ALA A 85 14.21 -21.47 -11.18
C ALA A 85 13.13 -20.63 -11.89
N LEU A 86 13.09 -20.65 -13.22
CA LEU A 86 12.05 -19.88 -13.97
C LEU A 86 10.65 -20.47 -13.76
N SER A 87 10.55 -21.79 -13.69
CA SER A 87 9.29 -22.48 -13.43
C SER A 87 8.82 -22.23 -11.99
N ALA A 88 9.74 -22.28 -11.02
CA ALA A 88 9.49 -21.98 -9.62
C ALA A 88 9.02 -20.52 -9.43
N LYS A 89 9.72 -19.55 -10.02
CA LYS A 89 9.33 -18.13 -10.03
C LYS A 89 7.88 -17.93 -10.51
N ARG A 90 7.52 -18.55 -11.64
CA ARG A 90 6.15 -18.44 -12.17
C ARG A 90 5.11 -19.05 -11.26
N LEU A 91 5.44 -20.18 -10.62
CA LEU A 91 4.58 -20.86 -9.66
C LEU A 91 4.37 -19.98 -8.43
N ILE A 92 5.45 -19.48 -7.82
CA ILE A 92 5.41 -18.63 -6.62
C ILE A 92 4.60 -17.38 -6.89
N VAL A 93 4.89 -16.68 -8.00
CA VAL A 93 4.12 -15.48 -8.36
C VAL A 93 2.65 -15.83 -8.61
N GLY A 94 2.36 -16.97 -9.24
CA GLY A 94 0.98 -17.42 -9.44
C GLY A 94 0.24 -17.66 -8.12
N CYS A 95 0.89 -18.29 -7.15
CA CYS A 95 0.34 -18.53 -5.82
C CYS A 95 0.18 -17.21 -5.03
N ALA A 96 1.20 -16.34 -5.06
CA ALA A 96 1.17 -15.04 -4.40
C ALA A 96 0.02 -14.17 -4.92
N VAL A 97 -0.20 -14.13 -6.24
CA VAL A 97 -1.32 -13.37 -6.85
C VAL A 97 -2.67 -13.88 -6.35
N LYS A 98 -2.88 -15.19 -6.35
CA LYS A 98 -4.14 -15.77 -5.83
C LYS A 98 -4.36 -15.42 -4.36
N TYR A 99 -3.30 -15.48 -3.55
CA TYR A 99 -3.38 -15.15 -2.13
C TYR A 99 -3.69 -13.65 -1.92
N LEU A 100 -3.01 -12.75 -2.65
CA LEU A 100 -3.28 -11.31 -2.61
C LEU A 100 -4.71 -10.95 -3.06
N GLU A 101 -5.22 -11.63 -4.09
CA GLU A 101 -6.60 -11.47 -4.54
C GLU A 101 -7.60 -11.93 -3.48
N ALA A 102 -7.37 -13.09 -2.87
CA ALA A 102 -8.22 -13.63 -1.82
C ALA A 102 -8.22 -12.74 -0.56
N LEU A 103 -7.04 -12.21 -0.15
CA LEU A 103 -6.95 -11.23 0.94
C LEU A 103 -7.73 -9.94 0.62
N THR A 104 -7.66 -9.49 -0.63
CA THR A 104 -8.37 -8.29 -1.10
C THR A 104 -9.88 -8.49 -1.11
N ASP A 105 -10.35 -9.63 -1.64
CA ASP A 105 -11.78 -9.97 -1.73
C ASP A 105 -12.42 -10.17 -0.34
N ALA A 106 -11.64 -10.66 0.61
CA ALA A 106 -12.07 -10.85 2.00
C ALA A 106 -11.90 -9.60 2.88
N ASP A 107 -11.44 -8.48 2.34
CA ASP A 107 -11.12 -7.24 3.08
C ASP A 107 -10.21 -7.47 4.31
N VAL A 108 -9.26 -8.40 4.18
CA VAL A 108 -8.31 -8.71 5.26
C VAL A 108 -7.31 -7.57 5.42
N LYS A 109 -7.20 -7.05 6.64
CA LYS A 109 -6.21 -6.01 6.98
C LYS A 109 -4.81 -6.63 7.08
N SER A 110 -4.14 -6.75 5.96
CA SER A 110 -2.81 -7.33 5.83
C SER A 110 -1.77 -6.23 5.61
N THR A 111 -0.73 -6.22 6.44
CA THR A 111 0.41 -5.31 6.26
C THR A 111 1.15 -5.64 4.97
N ALA A 112 1.43 -6.92 4.72
CA ALA A 112 2.11 -7.37 3.50
C ALA A 112 1.34 -7.00 2.21
N LEU A 113 0.00 -7.18 2.20
CA LEU A 113 -0.84 -6.73 1.09
C LEU A 113 -0.73 -5.22 0.87
N LYS A 114 -0.80 -4.42 1.95
CA LYS A 114 -0.68 -2.96 1.87
C LYS A 114 0.68 -2.50 1.33
N GLU A 115 1.76 -3.17 1.68
CA GLU A 115 3.10 -2.86 1.19
C GLU A 115 3.22 -3.12 -0.31
N ILE A 116 2.74 -4.28 -0.80
CA ILE A 116 2.73 -4.60 -2.23
C ILE A 116 1.83 -3.62 -2.99
N GLN A 117 0.64 -3.32 -2.50
CA GLN A 117 -0.23 -2.31 -3.09
C GLN A 117 0.45 -0.94 -3.14
N GLY A 118 1.13 -0.54 -2.07
CA GLY A 118 1.86 0.71 -1.98
C GLY A 118 2.98 0.82 -3.01
N SER A 119 3.75 -0.24 -3.22
CA SER A 119 4.81 -0.28 -4.24
C SER A 119 4.24 -0.19 -5.66
N ILE A 120 3.14 -0.88 -5.93
CA ILE A 120 2.44 -0.82 -7.23
C ILE A 120 1.87 0.58 -7.49
N TRP A 121 1.26 1.21 -6.49
CA TRP A 121 0.75 2.58 -6.63
C TRP A 121 1.88 3.57 -6.88
N HIS A 122 3.01 3.42 -6.19
CA HIS A 122 4.19 4.24 -6.42
C HIS A 122 4.65 4.19 -7.89
N GLU A 123 4.81 2.98 -8.45
CA GLU A 123 5.12 2.82 -9.87
C GLU A 123 4.07 3.49 -10.76
N GLY A 124 2.78 3.26 -10.49
CA GLY A 124 1.69 3.84 -11.25
C GLY A 124 1.63 5.37 -11.21
N PHE A 125 1.99 5.98 -10.09
CA PHE A 125 2.13 7.43 -9.99
C PHE A 125 3.33 7.96 -10.77
N LEU A 126 4.50 7.30 -10.67
CA LEU A 126 5.69 7.67 -11.43
C LEU A 126 5.48 7.53 -12.94
N GLU A 127 4.83 6.47 -13.39
CA GLU A 127 4.50 6.22 -14.79
C GLU A 127 3.37 7.14 -15.31
N GLY A 128 2.67 7.84 -14.41
CA GLY A 128 1.56 8.73 -14.73
C GLY A 128 0.25 8.02 -15.05
N GLU A 129 0.18 6.71 -14.80
CA GLU A 129 -1.06 5.90 -14.93
C GLU A 129 -2.06 6.21 -13.80
N LEU A 130 -1.56 6.63 -12.64
CA LEU A 130 -2.36 7.15 -11.54
C LEU A 130 -2.18 8.67 -11.41
N ARG A 131 -3.29 9.36 -11.19
CA ARG A 131 -3.35 10.79 -10.90
C ARG A 131 -4.42 11.05 -9.86
N ALA A 132 -4.05 11.69 -8.74
CA ALA A 132 -4.99 11.96 -7.65
C ALA A 132 -5.98 13.08 -8.04
N PRO A 133 -7.29 12.81 -8.18
CA PRO A 133 -8.30 13.79 -8.56
C PRO A 133 -8.73 14.58 -7.34
N LEU A 134 -8.04 15.68 -7.06
CA LEU A 134 -8.39 16.54 -5.92
C LEU A 134 -9.73 17.24 -6.13
N PHE A 135 -10.44 17.51 -5.03
CA PHE A 135 -11.57 18.44 -5.08
C PHE A 135 -11.11 19.85 -5.49
N ALA A 136 -11.94 20.56 -6.24
CA ALA A 136 -11.58 21.80 -6.91
C ALA A 136 -11.13 22.94 -5.97
N ASP A 137 -11.58 22.92 -4.73
CA ASP A 137 -11.25 23.92 -3.69
C ASP A 137 -9.93 23.63 -2.97
N VAL A 138 -9.42 22.38 -3.01
CA VAL A 138 -8.24 21.96 -2.26
C VAL A 138 -6.96 22.68 -2.69
N PRO A 139 -6.58 22.79 -3.98
CA PRO A 139 -5.35 23.47 -4.37
C PRO A 139 -5.33 24.94 -3.92
N GLY A 140 -6.46 25.64 -4.09
CA GLY A 140 -6.61 27.04 -3.68
C GLY A 140 -6.52 27.21 -2.16
N ALA A 141 -7.10 26.29 -1.40
CA ALA A 141 -7.02 26.29 0.06
C ALA A 141 -5.60 26.08 0.57
N LEU A 142 -4.89 25.08 0.02
CA LEU A 142 -3.50 24.79 0.37
C LEU A 142 -2.58 25.97 0.09
N ALA A 143 -2.66 26.56 -1.10
CA ALA A 143 -1.86 27.73 -1.48
C ALA A 143 -2.17 28.95 -0.58
N ARG A 144 -3.43 29.14 -0.21
CA ARG A 144 -3.84 30.21 0.73
C ARG A 144 -3.26 30.00 2.12
N TRP A 145 -3.33 28.78 2.66
CA TRP A 145 -2.80 28.48 3.99
C TRP A 145 -1.29 28.64 4.05
N THR A 146 -0.57 28.16 3.02
CA THR A 146 0.89 28.36 2.91
C THR A 146 1.25 29.85 2.94
N ARG A 147 0.55 30.72 2.18
CA ARG A 147 0.80 32.17 2.19
C ARG A 147 0.51 32.82 3.53
N LEU A 148 -0.41 32.27 4.33
CA LEU A 148 -0.72 32.74 5.68
C LEU A 148 0.22 32.17 6.75
N GLY A 149 1.22 31.37 6.37
CA GLY A 149 2.14 30.70 7.30
C GLY A 149 1.50 29.56 8.10
N ILE A 150 0.33 29.07 7.67
CA ILE A 150 -0.38 27.97 8.33
C ILE A 150 0.23 26.65 7.84
N LYS A 151 0.76 25.86 8.77
CA LYS A 151 1.29 24.54 8.49
C LYS A 151 0.15 23.53 8.27
N VAL A 152 0.23 22.78 7.18
CA VAL A 152 -0.75 21.75 6.83
C VAL A 152 -0.14 20.37 7.02
N PHE A 153 -0.81 19.53 7.78
CA PHE A 153 -0.43 18.14 8.03
C PHE A 153 -1.51 17.21 7.51
N ILE A 154 -1.10 16.10 6.93
CA ILE A 154 -2.00 15.05 6.45
C ILE A 154 -2.00 13.90 7.44
N TYR A 155 -3.18 13.34 7.70
CA TYR A 155 -3.35 12.12 8.48
C TYR A 155 -4.33 11.18 7.76
N SER A 156 -3.85 10.00 7.38
CA SER A 156 -4.65 8.98 6.70
C SER A 156 -4.27 7.57 7.15
N SER A 157 -5.14 6.59 6.90
CA SER A 157 -4.83 5.16 7.10
C SER A 157 -3.87 4.60 6.04
N GLY A 158 -3.66 5.29 4.93
CA GLY A 158 -2.64 4.98 3.94
C GLY A 158 -1.23 5.24 4.48
N SER A 159 -0.23 4.47 4.01
CA SER A 159 1.17 4.68 4.41
C SER A 159 1.66 6.08 4.05
N LYS A 160 2.65 6.60 4.79
CA LYS A 160 3.26 7.91 4.51
C LYS A 160 3.74 8.01 3.05
N ARG A 161 4.35 6.93 2.51
CA ARG A 161 4.79 6.87 1.11
C ARG A 161 3.62 7.11 0.15
N ALA A 162 2.52 6.37 0.31
CA ALA A 162 1.34 6.52 -0.53
C ALA A 162 0.72 7.92 -0.44
N GLN A 163 0.75 8.55 0.75
CA GLN A 163 0.29 9.92 0.93
C GLN A 163 1.18 10.92 0.17
N ILE A 164 2.51 10.76 0.23
CA ILE A 164 3.50 11.60 -0.48
C ILE A 164 3.28 11.47 -1.99
N ASP A 165 3.21 10.24 -2.52
CA ASP A 165 2.99 9.99 -3.94
C ASP A 165 1.71 10.62 -4.45
N LEU A 166 0.65 10.55 -3.64
CA LEU A 166 -0.65 11.13 -3.97
C LEU A 166 -0.56 12.66 -4.14
N PHE A 167 0.09 13.37 -3.22
CA PHE A 167 0.21 14.83 -3.31
C PHE A 167 1.25 15.28 -4.34
N ALA A 168 2.26 14.47 -4.65
CA ALA A 168 3.22 14.73 -5.71
C ALA A 168 2.62 14.55 -7.12
N HIS A 169 1.59 13.71 -7.27
CA HIS A 169 1.04 13.34 -8.59
C HIS A 169 -0.47 13.62 -8.67
N THR A 170 -0.86 14.86 -8.40
CA THR A 170 -2.28 15.26 -8.50
C THR A 170 -2.70 15.62 -9.93
N ASN A 171 -4.00 15.73 -10.14
CA ASN A 171 -4.56 16.21 -11.41
C ASN A 171 -4.23 17.68 -11.73
N VAL A 172 -3.66 18.42 -10.78
CA VAL A 172 -3.23 19.83 -10.95
C VAL A 172 -1.71 20.02 -10.79
N GLY A 173 -0.95 18.92 -10.70
CA GLY A 173 0.49 18.93 -10.51
C GLY A 173 0.94 18.54 -9.11
N ASP A 174 2.19 18.81 -8.79
CA ASP A 174 2.79 18.54 -7.49
C ASP A 174 2.38 19.60 -6.46
N LEU A 175 1.78 19.16 -5.36
CA LEU A 175 1.36 20.01 -4.24
C LEU A 175 2.12 19.68 -2.93
N SER A 176 3.18 18.90 -3.00
CA SER A 176 3.97 18.47 -1.84
C SER A 176 4.54 19.65 -1.05
N GLU A 177 4.89 20.75 -1.73
CA GLU A 177 5.43 21.97 -1.11
C GLU A 177 4.46 22.64 -0.11
N HIS A 178 3.16 22.36 -0.24
CA HIS A 178 2.14 22.90 0.66
C HIS A 178 1.92 22.05 1.90
N ILE A 179 2.52 20.85 1.98
CA ILE A 179 2.32 19.89 3.07
C ILE A 179 3.53 19.90 4.00
N SER A 180 3.30 20.21 5.27
CA SER A 180 4.34 20.28 6.29
C SER A 180 4.70 18.93 6.90
N GLY A 181 3.85 17.91 6.74
CA GLY A 181 4.15 16.55 7.19
C GLY A 181 3.00 15.58 6.98
N TYR A 182 3.34 14.30 7.03
CA TYR A 182 2.43 13.18 6.78
C TYR A 182 2.44 12.22 7.96
N PHE A 183 1.26 11.80 8.39
CA PHE A 183 1.05 10.88 9.49
C PHE A 183 0.13 9.73 9.06
N ASP A 184 0.44 8.54 9.49
CA ASP A 184 -0.39 7.35 9.28
C ASP A 184 -0.70 6.64 10.61
N THR A 185 -1.35 5.50 10.56
CA THR A 185 -1.75 4.75 11.75
C THR A 185 -0.59 4.21 12.59
N THR A 186 0.65 4.19 12.07
CA THR A 186 1.85 3.84 12.84
C THR A 186 2.27 4.96 13.77
N SER A 187 1.84 6.19 13.48
CA SER A 187 2.09 7.37 14.30
C SER A 187 1.07 7.55 15.43
N GLY A 188 0.16 6.59 15.67
CA GLY A 188 -0.89 6.60 16.67
C GLY A 188 -2.31 6.53 16.08
N ALA A 189 -3.28 6.06 16.88
CA ALA A 189 -4.65 5.85 16.39
C ALA A 189 -5.42 7.17 16.23
N LYS A 190 -6.22 7.27 15.15
CA LYS A 190 -7.05 8.45 14.81
C LYS A 190 -8.08 8.82 15.91
N VAL A 191 -8.32 7.93 16.88
CA VAL A 191 -9.47 7.97 17.80
C VAL A 191 -9.12 8.44 19.21
N SER A 192 -7.85 8.42 19.64
CA SER A 192 -7.44 8.79 21.01
C SER A 192 -7.17 10.29 21.13
N ALA A 193 -7.86 10.95 22.09
CA ALA A 193 -7.66 12.36 22.37
C ALA A 193 -6.31 12.67 23.06
N GLU A 194 -5.72 11.67 23.74
CA GLU A 194 -4.41 11.80 24.40
C GLU A 194 -3.27 11.70 23.40
N GLU A 195 -3.35 10.79 22.45
CA GLU A 195 -2.38 10.68 21.35
C GLU A 195 -2.39 11.92 20.45
N ARG A 196 -3.55 12.57 20.25
CA ARG A 196 -3.60 13.87 19.54
C ARG A 196 -2.78 14.96 20.23
N LYS A 197 -2.62 14.94 21.54
CA LYS A 197 -1.82 15.92 22.26
C LYS A 197 -0.32 15.73 22.00
N SER A 198 0.17 14.51 21.86
CA SER A 198 1.60 14.26 21.54
C SER A 198 1.96 14.79 20.13
N PHE A 199 1.06 14.70 19.15
CA PHE A 199 1.26 15.28 17.82
C PHE A 199 1.47 16.80 17.82
N PHE A 200 0.79 17.53 18.75
CA PHE A 200 0.92 18.98 18.84
C PHE A 200 2.15 19.43 19.64
N LEU A 201 2.86 18.53 20.34
CA LEU A 201 4.06 18.85 21.09
C LEU A 201 5.34 18.61 20.28
N GLU A 202 5.29 17.87 19.16
CA GLU A 202 6.40 17.62 18.24
C GLU A 202 6.45 18.60 17.05
N VAL A 203 5.49 19.52 16.94
CA VAL A 203 5.35 20.51 15.87
C VAL A 203 5.53 21.91 16.41
#